data_ad1f49585ab196f308708f9c3871060d
#
_entry.id   ad1f49585ab196f308708f9c3871060d
#
_cell.length_a   1.000
_cell.length_b   1.000
_cell.length_c   1.000
_cell.angle_alpha   90.00
_cell.angle_beta   90.00
_cell.angle_gamma   90.00
#
_symmetry.space_group_name_H-M   'P 1'
#
loop_
_entity.id
_entity.type
_entity.pdbx_description
1 polymer ?
#
loop_
_entity_poly.entity_id
_entity_poly.type
_entity_poly.pdbx_seq_one_letter_code
_entity_poly.pdbx_strand_id
1 'polypeptide(L)'
;AKNIILIVLLITNIFLIGVYGLRYGHSKESNSELYSYTIDKLKANQIELACDMPKSPGKIPALIVQYEEYDKDAVEKAIRDIENSSGNPKEKRPEDQSEYEAAAEVFLKECGLLPHSAEPVDYREGEDGEVVVRYQNTYEDIPLEECYMDVKFEDGIVAGIERQWIEPVEEGSAKLSITEPITALLGFIDIINDERQSRTDSGGFLPPEDSGDTAAEETSSGEESERGSEVSPEETVNVEKIELVYYADKNGVSENILYDTAFPAWRIEYNGGRIKYISAFEQ
;
A
#
# COMPACT_ATOMS: atom_id res chain seq x y z
N ALA A 1 60.61 12.80 10.73
CA ALA A 1 59.46 12.89 9.80
C ALA A 1 58.40 11.79 10.05
N LYS A 2 58.76 10.50 10.15
CA LYS A 2 57.83 9.39 10.28
C LYS A 2 56.95 9.46 11.51
N ASN A 3 57.47 9.85 12.69
CA ASN A 3 56.74 9.96 13.93
C ASN A 3 55.74 11.15 13.95
N ILE A 4 56.10 12.23 13.22
CA ILE A 4 55.21 13.42 13.12
C ILE A 4 53.96 13.06 12.29
N ILE A 5 54.13 12.33 11.19
CA ILE A 5 53.03 11.87 10.35
C ILE A 5 52.07 10.96 11.15
N LEU A 6 52.62 10.09 11.96
CA LEU A 6 51.82 9.14 12.79
C LEU A 6 51.01 9.88 13.87
N ILE A 7 51.59 10.89 14.49
CA ILE A 7 50.91 11.76 15.48
C ILE A 7 49.77 12.56 14.82
N VAL A 8 50.03 13.16 13.65
CA VAL A 8 48.99 13.90 12.91
C VAL A 8 47.86 13.01 12.53
N LEU A 9 48.12 11.78 12.04
CA LEU A 9 47.13 10.82 11.65
C LEU A 9 46.28 10.36 12.87
N LEU A 10 46.90 10.15 14.03
CA LEU A 10 46.22 9.84 15.28
C LEU A 10 45.26 10.94 15.73
N ILE A 11 45.76 12.21 15.73
CA ILE A 11 44.93 13.37 16.11
C ILE A 11 43.76 13.56 15.17
N THR A 12 43.97 13.37 13.85
CA THR A 12 42.88 13.46 12.85
C THR A 12 41.82 12.37 13.07
N ASN A 13 42.22 11.13 13.37
CA ASN A 13 41.26 10.05 13.68
C ASN A 13 40.50 10.35 14.97
N ILE A 14 41.14 10.83 16.05
CA ILE A 14 40.44 11.19 17.28
C ILE A 14 39.45 12.31 17.04
N PHE A 15 39.85 13.32 16.26
CA PHE A 15 38.94 14.42 15.88
C PHE A 15 37.75 13.94 15.08
N LEU A 16 37.95 13.07 14.07
CA LEU A 16 36.86 12.45 13.29
C LEU A 16 35.89 11.62 14.15
N ILE A 17 36.45 10.83 15.06
CA ILE A 17 35.63 10.06 16.01
C ILE A 17 34.80 11.00 16.91
N GLY A 18 35.41 12.07 17.40
CA GLY A 18 34.72 13.07 18.20
C GLY A 18 33.58 13.77 17.46
N VAL A 19 33.84 14.24 16.22
CA VAL A 19 32.84 14.90 15.37
C VAL A 19 31.72 13.92 15.00
N TYR A 20 32.07 12.66 14.67
CA TYR A 20 31.09 11.64 14.35
C TYR A 20 30.22 11.27 15.56
N GLY A 21 30.85 11.13 16.74
CA GLY A 21 30.14 10.82 17.98
C GLY A 21 29.17 11.94 18.42
N LEU A 22 29.58 13.21 18.27
CA LEU A 22 28.71 14.35 18.55
C LEU A 22 27.55 14.44 17.58
N ARG A 23 27.78 14.20 16.29
CA ARG A 23 26.75 14.21 15.26
C ARG A 23 25.74 13.08 15.45
N TYR A 24 26.21 11.88 15.82
CA TYR A 24 25.36 10.73 16.11
C TYR A 24 24.55 10.93 17.40
N GLY A 25 25.15 11.50 18.45
CA GLY A 25 24.45 11.84 19.69
C GLY A 25 23.33 12.86 19.49
N HIS A 26 23.58 13.92 18.75
CA HIS A 26 22.58 14.95 18.42
C HIS A 26 21.41 14.38 17.56
N SER A 27 21.70 13.50 16.62
CA SER A 27 20.67 12.87 15.81
C SER A 27 19.74 12.00 16.67
N LYS A 28 20.28 11.28 17.63
CA LYS A 28 19.49 10.39 18.50
C LYS A 28 18.60 11.16 19.50
N GLU A 29 19.09 12.29 20.00
CA GLU A 29 18.35 13.17 20.91
C GLU A 29 17.17 13.85 20.17
N SER A 30 17.43 14.39 18.98
CA SER A 30 16.41 15.01 18.11
C SER A 30 15.29 14.03 17.72
N ASN A 31 15.63 12.79 17.41
CA ASN A 31 14.63 11.77 17.08
C ASN A 31 13.76 11.39 18.30
N SER A 32 14.32 11.36 19.49
CA SER A 32 13.57 11.08 20.72
C SER A 32 12.56 12.18 21.06
N GLU A 33 12.94 13.43 20.88
CA GLU A 33 12.04 14.58 21.08
C GLU A 33 10.92 14.61 20.03
N LEU A 34 11.25 14.39 18.76
CA LEU A 34 10.27 14.29 17.69
C LEU A 34 9.27 13.14 17.95
N TYR A 35 9.78 11.99 18.39
CA TYR A 35 8.93 10.83 18.71
C TYR A 35 7.94 11.18 19.83
N SER A 36 8.41 11.72 20.96
CA SER A 36 7.52 12.07 22.07
C SER A 36 6.51 13.14 21.68
N TYR A 37 6.93 14.17 20.96
CA TYR A 37 6.06 15.22 20.44
C TYR A 37 4.95 14.64 19.53
N THR A 38 5.32 13.75 18.61
CA THR A 38 4.35 13.16 17.67
C THR A 38 3.35 12.26 18.39
N ILE A 39 3.81 11.44 19.36
CA ILE A 39 2.91 10.61 20.18
C ILE A 39 1.91 11.46 20.97
N ASP A 40 2.36 12.58 21.55
CA ASP A 40 1.48 13.50 22.27
C ASP A 40 0.47 14.16 21.31
N LYS A 41 0.90 14.50 20.09
CA LYS A 41 0.01 15.02 19.04
C LYS A 41 -1.03 14.01 18.57
N LEU A 42 -0.63 12.74 18.35
CA LEU A 42 -1.56 11.66 18.00
C LEU A 42 -2.65 11.52 19.07
N LYS A 43 -2.26 11.44 20.34
CA LYS A 43 -3.21 11.35 21.48
C LYS A 43 -4.14 12.56 21.56
N ALA A 44 -3.61 13.77 21.36
CA ALA A 44 -4.41 15.01 21.38
C ALA A 44 -5.44 15.05 20.24
N ASN A 45 -5.19 14.32 19.14
CA ASN A 45 -6.11 14.20 18.01
C ASN A 45 -6.91 12.89 18.00
N GLN A 46 -6.97 12.17 19.14
CA GLN A 46 -7.70 10.90 19.26
C GLN A 46 -7.25 9.84 18.23
N ILE A 47 -5.92 9.77 18.00
CA ILE A 47 -5.30 8.78 17.13
C ILE A 47 -4.47 7.85 18.00
N GLU A 48 -4.78 6.56 17.97
CA GLU A 48 -4.07 5.50 18.68
C GLU A 48 -3.17 4.72 17.72
N LEU A 49 -1.97 4.37 18.18
CA LEU A 49 -1.01 3.56 17.43
C LEU A 49 -1.04 2.14 17.96
N ALA A 50 -1.60 1.20 17.18
CA ALA A 50 -1.73 -0.21 17.55
C ALA A 50 -0.66 -1.10 16.89
N CYS A 51 0.28 -0.52 16.14
CA CYS A 51 1.33 -1.23 15.45
C CYS A 51 2.73 -0.77 15.88
N ASP A 52 3.72 -1.60 15.59
CA ASP A 52 5.12 -1.24 15.73
C ASP A 52 5.57 -0.28 14.60
N MET A 53 6.49 0.62 14.95
CA MET A 53 7.07 1.54 13.99
C MET A 53 8.13 0.83 13.14
N PRO A 54 8.00 0.79 11.81
CA PRO A 54 9.03 0.26 10.94
C PRO A 54 10.30 1.14 10.97
N LYS A 55 11.40 0.59 10.48
CA LYS A 55 12.66 1.34 10.34
C LYS A 55 12.75 1.91 8.93
N SER A 56 13.22 3.16 8.83
CA SER A 56 13.56 3.75 7.54
C SER A 56 14.79 3.04 6.92
N PRO A 57 14.77 2.67 5.64
CA PRO A 57 15.92 2.07 4.96
C PRO A 57 17.02 3.09 4.65
N GLY A 58 16.81 4.37 4.93
CA GLY A 58 17.75 5.45 4.69
C GLY A 58 17.63 6.06 3.30
N LYS A 59 18.12 5.41 2.25
CA LYS A 59 18.05 5.95 0.88
C LYS A 59 17.70 4.86 -0.12
N ILE A 60 16.63 5.09 -0.88
CA ILE A 60 16.20 4.22 -1.99
C ILE A 60 15.90 5.05 -3.26
N PRO A 61 16.00 4.48 -4.48
CA PRO A 61 15.65 5.19 -5.70
C PRO A 61 14.13 5.35 -5.85
N ALA A 62 13.67 6.28 -6.69
CA ALA A 62 12.37 6.13 -7.33
C ALA A 62 12.48 5.07 -8.44
N LEU A 63 11.37 4.46 -8.83
CA LEU A 63 11.36 3.42 -9.87
C LEU A 63 10.60 3.92 -11.09
N ILE A 64 11.15 3.66 -12.28
CA ILE A 64 10.37 3.71 -13.51
C ILE A 64 9.73 2.34 -13.65
N VAL A 65 8.42 2.33 -13.75
CA VAL A 65 7.61 1.11 -13.79
C VAL A 65 6.86 1.01 -15.11
N GLN A 66 6.59 -0.21 -15.54
CA GLN A 66 5.81 -0.50 -16.73
C GLN A 66 4.59 -1.32 -16.35
N TYR A 67 3.42 -0.95 -16.89
CA TYR A 67 2.20 -1.75 -16.77
C TYR A 67 2.23 -2.87 -17.80
N GLU A 68 2.03 -4.10 -17.35
CA GLU A 68 1.95 -5.26 -18.22
C GLU A 68 0.52 -5.55 -18.65
N GLU A 69 0.32 -5.65 -19.94
CA GLU A 69 -0.91 -6.18 -20.54
C GLU A 69 -0.86 -7.70 -20.60
N TYR A 70 -2.02 -8.34 -20.57
CA TYR A 70 -2.14 -9.79 -20.74
C TYR A 70 -3.29 -10.14 -21.69
N ASP A 71 -3.21 -11.34 -22.28
CA ASP A 71 -4.22 -11.85 -23.18
C ASP A 71 -5.45 -12.36 -22.38
N LYS A 72 -6.45 -11.50 -22.24
CA LYS A 72 -7.70 -11.80 -21.54
C LYS A 72 -8.45 -12.97 -22.17
N ASP A 73 -8.46 -13.05 -23.52
CA ASP A 73 -9.18 -14.12 -24.24
C ASP A 73 -8.54 -15.48 -23.95
N ALA A 74 -7.21 -15.55 -23.87
CA ALA A 74 -6.50 -16.78 -23.52
C ALA A 74 -6.80 -17.22 -22.08
N VAL A 75 -6.85 -16.28 -21.14
CA VAL A 75 -7.20 -16.56 -19.74
C VAL A 75 -8.64 -17.04 -19.60
N GLU A 76 -9.60 -16.34 -20.20
CA GLU A 76 -11.00 -16.77 -20.20
C GLU A 76 -11.20 -18.16 -20.84
N LYS A 77 -10.44 -18.47 -21.86
CA LYS A 77 -10.45 -19.81 -22.45
C LYS A 77 -9.91 -20.85 -21.47
N ALA A 78 -8.80 -20.57 -20.77
CA ALA A 78 -8.26 -21.49 -19.77
C ALA A 78 -9.26 -21.75 -18.64
N ILE A 79 -9.94 -20.70 -18.15
CA ILE A 79 -10.99 -20.84 -17.14
C ILE A 79 -12.12 -21.74 -17.63
N ARG A 80 -12.65 -21.49 -18.83
CA ARG A 80 -13.69 -22.33 -19.45
C ARG A 80 -13.25 -23.79 -19.63
N ASP A 81 -11.99 -24.02 -19.98
CA ASP A 81 -11.45 -25.38 -20.13
C ASP A 81 -11.39 -26.11 -18.78
N ILE A 82 -11.05 -25.40 -17.69
CA ILE A 82 -11.09 -25.92 -16.32
C ILE A 82 -12.52 -26.25 -15.89
N GLU A 83 -13.47 -25.33 -16.07
CA GLU A 83 -14.89 -25.53 -15.75
C GLU A 83 -15.45 -26.77 -16.44
N ASN A 84 -15.15 -26.92 -17.74
CA ASN A 84 -15.58 -28.08 -18.53
C ASN A 84 -14.94 -29.39 -18.09
N SER A 85 -13.72 -29.33 -17.55
CA SER A 85 -12.96 -30.50 -17.07
C SER A 85 -13.35 -30.88 -15.64
N SER A 86 -13.80 -29.93 -14.82
CA SER A 86 -14.12 -30.09 -13.40
C SER A 86 -15.39 -30.91 -13.13
N GLY A 87 -16.08 -31.37 -14.18
CA GLY A 87 -17.14 -32.39 -14.07
C GLY A 87 -16.64 -33.76 -13.60
N ASN A 88 -15.36 -33.94 -13.34
CA ASN A 88 -14.77 -35.18 -12.87
C ASN A 88 -14.70 -35.18 -11.32
N PRO A 89 -15.50 -36.01 -10.61
CA PRO A 89 -15.56 -36.02 -9.13
C PRO A 89 -14.28 -36.52 -8.44
N LYS A 90 -13.17 -36.68 -9.17
CA LYS A 90 -11.88 -37.13 -8.64
C LYS A 90 -10.87 -36.03 -8.42
N GLU A 91 -11.11 -34.80 -8.87
CA GLU A 91 -10.23 -33.67 -8.55
C GLU A 91 -10.53 -33.20 -7.14
N LYS A 92 -9.52 -33.29 -6.26
CA LYS A 92 -9.59 -32.81 -4.90
C LYS A 92 -9.70 -31.28 -4.96
N ARG A 93 -10.78 -30.74 -4.41
CA ARG A 93 -10.93 -29.29 -4.24
C ARG A 93 -10.00 -28.81 -3.12
N PRO A 94 -9.44 -27.59 -3.22
CA PRO A 94 -8.70 -27.00 -2.12
C PRO A 94 -9.59 -26.87 -0.88
N GLU A 95 -9.03 -27.18 0.30
CA GLU A 95 -9.72 -27.14 1.58
C GLU A 95 -9.14 -26.08 2.55
N ASP A 96 -7.90 -25.64 2.31
CA ASP A 96 -7.21 -24.66 3.14
C ASP A 96 -6.42 -23.64 2.29
N GLN A 97 -5.96 -22.58 2.93
CA GLN A 97 -5.20 -21.48 2.29
C GLN A 97 -4.03 -22.01 1.44
N SER A 98 -3.24 -22.94 1.97
CA SER A 98 -2.04 -23.47 1.27
C SER A 98 -2.41 -24.22 -0.01
N GLU A 99 -3.52 -24.95 -0.01
CA GLU A 99 -4.03 -25.66 -1.20
C GLU A 99 -4.59 -24.68 -2.24
N TYR A 100 -5.27 -23.59 -1.82
CA TYR A 100 -5.72 -22.52 -2.72
C TYR A 100 -4.55 -21.75 -3.33
N GLU A 101 -3.53 -21.41 -2.55
CA GLU A 101 -2.30 -20.77 -3.05
C GLU A 101 -1.59 -21.68 -4.07
N ALA A 102 -1.47 -22.98 -3.80
CA ALA A 102 -0.87 -23.93 -4.72
C ALA A 102 -1.69 -24.07 -6.02
N ALA A 103 -3.02 -24.11 -5.93
CA ALA A 103 -3.90 -24.17 -7.10
C ALA A 103 -3.82 -22.89 -7.94
N ALA A 104 -3.79 -21.72 -7.30
CA ALA A 104 -3.60 -20.45 -7.98
C ALA A 104 -2.25 -20.38 -8.69
N GLU A 105 -1.18 -20.82 -8.03
CA GLU A 105 0.17 -20.85 -8.63
C GLU A 105 0.23 -21.74 -9.88
N VAL A 106 -0.39 -22.93 -9.83
CA VAL A 106 -0.46 -23.84 -10.98
C VAL A 106 -1.22 -23.18 -12.14
N PHE A 107 -2.40 -22.60 -11.86
CA PHE A 107 -3.20 -21.92 -12.87
C PHE A 107 -2.44 -20.76 -13.53
N LEU A 108 -1.81 -19.89 -12.72
CA LEU A 108 -1.06 -18.75 -13.22
C LEU A 108 0.16 -19.17 -14.06
N LYS A 109 0.84 -20.26 -13.69
CA LYS A 109 1.94 -20.86 -14.50
C LYS A 109 1.43 -21.38 -15.84
N GLU A 110 0.31 -22.09 -15.86
CA GLU A 110 -0.29 -22.62 -17.08
C GLU A 110 -0.74 -21.51 -18.04
N CYS A 111 -1.25 -20.41 -17.50
CA CYS A 111 -1.59 -19.20 -18.27
C CYS A 111 -0.37 -18.34 -18.66
N GLY A 112 0.84 -18.66 -18.16
CA GLY A 112 2.05 -17.85 -18.39
C GLY A 112 2.00 -16.47 -17.74
N LEU A 113 1.21 -16.33 -16.66
CA LEU A 113 0.96 -15.06 -15.98
C LEU A 113 1.75 -14.89 -14.68
N LEU A 114 2.43 -15.93 -14.20
CA LEU A 114 3.16 -15.88 -12.93
C LEU A 114 4.60 -15.38 -13.15
N PRO A 115 4.91 -14.11 -12.84
CA PRO A 115 6.28 -13.61 -12.82
C PRO A 115 7.07 -14.22 -11.67
N HIS A 116 8.42 -14.25 -11.79
CA HIS A 116 9.29 -14.78 -10.73
C HIS A 116 9.26 -13.96 -9.43
N SER A 117 8.86 -12.69 -9.51
CA SER A 117 8.77 -11.76 -8.40
C SER A 117 7.40 -11.76 -7.70
N ALA A 118 6.42 -12.55 -8.21
CA ALA A 118 5.08 -12.61 -7.64
C ALA A 118 5.07 -13.48 -6.38
N GLU A 119 4.60 -12.90 -5.27
CA GLU A 119 4.42 -13.59 -4.00
C GLU A 119 2.96 -13.53 -3.57
N PRO A 120 2.38 -14.61 -3.01
CA PRO A 120 1.06 -14.55 -2.40
C PRO A 120 1.13 -13.70 -1.13
N VAL A 121 0.30 -12.68 -1.04
CA VAL A 121 0.33 -11.69 0.07
C VAL A 121 -0.96 -11.64 0.86
N ASP A 122 -2.06 -12.11 0.29
CA ASP A 122 -3.37 -12.05 0.93
C ASP A 122 -4.24 -13.22 0.50
N TYR A 123 -5.05 -13.70 1.44
CA TYR A 123 -6.03 -14.77 1.26
C TYR A 123 -7.34 -14.33 1.92
N ARG A 124 -8.42 -14.29 1.14
CA ARG A 124 -9.73 -13.85 1.64
C ARG A 124 -10.80 -14.88 1.28
N GLU A 125 -11.62 -15.20 2.28
CA GLU A 125 -12.84 -15.99 2.11
C GLU A 125 -14.05 -15.05 2.16
N GLY A 126 -14.87 -15.10 1.12
CA GLY A 126 -16.14 -14.38 1.04
C GLY A 126 -17.28 -15.16 1.70
N GLU A 127 -18.43 -14.48 1.91
CA GLU A 127 -19.61 -15.06 2.58
C GLU A 127 -20.24 -16.22 1.80
N ASP A 128 -20.11 -16.23 0.46
CA ASP A 128 -20.72 -17.23 -0.44
C ASP A 128 -19.78 -18.40 -0.79
N GLY A 129 -18.65 -18.54 -0.07
CA GLY A 129 -17.64 -19.56 -0.37
C GLY A 129 -16.72 -19.18 -1.54
N GLU A 130 -16.75 -17.93 -1.95
CA GLU A 130 -15.73 -17.33 -2.83
C GLU A 130 -14.40 -17.24 -2.07
N VAL A 131 -13.30 -17.63 -2.73
CA VAL A 131 -11.96 -17.48 -2.20
C VAL A 131 -11.15 -16.64 -3.17
N VAL A 132 -10.39 -15.67 -2.65
CA VAL A 132 -9.48 -14.82 -3.43
C VAL A 132 -8.07 -14.97 -2.90
N VAL A 133 -7.15 -15.36 -3.78
CA VAL A 133 -5.70 -15.38 -3.50
C VAL A 133 -5.07 -14.23 -4.24
N ARG A 134 -4.48 -13.29 -3.50
CA ARG A 134 -3.80 -12.11 -4.05
C ARG A 134 -2.31 -12.30 -4.11
N TYR A 135 -1.76 -12.03 -5.27
CA TYR A 135 -0.32 -11.90 -5.51
C TYR A 135 0.06 -10.45 -5.67
N GLN A 136 1.26 -10.09 -5.22
CA GLN A 136 1.82 -8.74 -5.35
C GLN A 136 3.28 -8.82 -5.81
N ASN A 137 3.73 -7.78 -6.49
CA ASN A 137 5.13 -7.62 -6.84
C ASN A 137 5.86 -6.79 -5.77
N THR A 138 7.14 -7.08 -5.56
CA THR A 138 8.02 -6.34 -4.66
C THR A 138 9.29 -5.91 -5.38
N TYR A 139 9.89 -4.85 -4.92
CA TYR A 139 11.23 -4.43 -5.34
C TYR A 139 12.11 -4.26 -4.10
N GLU A 140 13.19 -5.04 -3.98
CA GLU A 140 14.04 -5.11 -2.78
C GLU A 140 13.23 -5.29 -1.47
N ASP A 141 12.27 -6.21 -1.46
CA ASP A 141 11.34 -6.50 -0.36
C ASP A 141 10.35 -5.35 -0.03
N ILE A 142 10.29 -4.30 -0.86
CA ILE A 142 9.32 -3.21 -0.71
C ILE A 142 8.15 -3.46 -1.68
N PRO A 143 6.90 -3.53 -1.20
CA PRO A 143 5.74 -3.76 -2.05
C PRO A 143 5.55 -2.65 -3.10
N LEU A 144 5.18 -3.05 -4.32
CA LEU A 144 4.64 -2.12 -5.32
C LEU A 144 3.13 -2.02 -5.10
N GLU A 145 2.69 -0.87 -4.60
CA GLU A 145 1.27 -0.63 -4.36
C GLU A 145 0.52 -0.56 -5.69
N GLU A 146 -0.73 -0.99 -5.67
CA GLU A 146 -1.57 -1.14 -6.87
C GLU A 146 -1.03 -2.13 -7.93
N CYS A 147 0.00 -2.91 -7.60
CA CYS A 147 0.43 -4.06 -8.36
C CYS A 147 -0.18 -5.31 -7.73
N TYR A 148 -1.17 -5.90 -8.38
CA TYR A 148 -1.83 -7.09 -7.85
C TYR A 148 -2.30 -8.03 -8.94
N MET A 149 -2.51 -9.27 -8.53
CA MET A 149 -3.14 -10.30 -9.33
C MET A 149 -3.99 -11.16 -8.39
N ASP A 150 -5.31 -11.01 -8.51
CA ASP A 150 -6.30 -11.72 -7.71
C ASP A 150 -6.79 -12.93 -8.51
N VAL A 151 -6.56 -14.14 -7.98
CA VAL A 151 -7.15 -15.36 -8.50
C VAL A 151 -8.39 -15.66 -7.68
N LYS A 152 -9.54 -15.68 -8.34
CA LYS A 152 -10.86 -15.90 -7.72
C LYS A 152 -11.29 -17.34 -7.90
N PHE A 153 -11.74 -17.94 -6.83
CA PHE A 153 -12.27 -19.29 -6.80
C PHE A 153 -13.74 -19.27 -6.39
N GLU A 154 -14.55 -20.04 -7.07
CA GLU A 154 -15.93 -20.37 -6.70
C GLU A 154 -16.04 -21.89 -6.53
N ASP A 155 -16.58 -22.34 -5.41
CA ASP A 155 -16.68 -23.77 -5.10
C ASP A 155 -15.32 -24.53 -5.23
N GLY A 156 -14.19 -23.89 -4.98
CA GLY A 156 -12.85 -24.46 -5.07
C GLY A 156 -12.32 -24.62 -6.49
N ILE A 157 -12.94 -23.97 -7.48
CA ILE A 157 -12.55 -23.97 -8.89
C ILE A 157 -12.19 -22.52 -9.27
N VAL A 158 -11.16 -22.32 -10.10
CA VAL A 158 -10.82 -20.99 -10.61
C VAL A 158 -11.97 -20.45 -11.45
N ALA A 159 -12.58 -19.36 -10.99
CA ALA A 159 -13.70 -18.68 -11.63
C ALA A 159 -13.28 -17.40 -12.36
N GLY A 160 -12.16 -16.79 -11.95
CA GLY A 160 -11.71 -15.55 -12.57
C GLY A 160 -10.34 -15.11 -12.15
N ILE A 161 -9.84 -14.10 -12.87
CA ILE A 161 -8.63 -13.38 -12.51
C ILE A 161 -8.86 -11.89 -12.69
N GLU A 162 -8.37 -11.10 -11.73
CA GLU A 162 -8.24 -9.66 -11.86
C GLU A 162 -6.76 -9.30 -11.72
N ARG A 163 -6.22 -8.57 -12.71
CA ARG A 163 -4.78 -8.33 -12.76
C ARG A 163 -4.48 -6.89 -13.15
N GLN A 164 -3.71 -6.24 -12.31
CA GLN A 164 -2.96 -5.04 -12.64
C GLN A 164 -1.51 -5.28 -12.24
N TRP A 165 -0.68 -5.61 -13.21
CA TRP A 165 0.70 -5.96 -12.95
C TRP A 165 1.63 -4.85 -13.37
N ILE A 166 2.57 -4.51 -12.48
CA ILE A 166 3.53 -3.44 -12.64
C ILE A 166 4.92 -4.04 -12.45
N GLU A 167 5.80 -3.84 -13.45
CA GLU A 167 7.20 -4.28 -13.41
C GLU A 167 8.13 -3.07 -13.30
N PRO A 168 9.09 -3.07 -12.35
CA PRO A 168 10.14 -2.08 -12.31
C PRO A 168 11.12 -2.34 -13.47
N VAL A 169 11.32 -1.31 -14.31
CA VAL A 169 12.18 -1.41 -15.51
C VAL A 169 13.48 -0.64 -15.35
N GLU A 170 13.51 0.41 -14.55
CA GLU A 170 14.69 1.24 -14.31
C GLU A 170 14.65 1.91 -12.94
N GLU A 171 15.81 2.04 -12.30
CA GLU A 171 15.97 2.88 -11.11
C GLU A 171 16.16 4.35 -11.50
N GLY A 172 15.52 5.25 -10.78
CA GLY A 172 15.79 6.69 -10.88
C GLY A 172 17.26 7.01 -10.61
N SER A 173 17.80 8.00 -11.29
CA SER A 173 19.23 8.36 -11.23
C SER A 173 19.69 8.84 -9.84
N ALA A 174 18.77 9.30 -8.98
CA ALA A 174 19.05 9.78 -7.65
C ALA A 174 18.34 8.95 -6.59
N LYS A 175 19.06 8.58 -5.52
CA LYS A 175 18.46 7.96 -4.34
C LYS A 175 17.83 9.01 -3.45
N LEU A 176 16.55 8.84 -3.15
CA LEU A 176 15.77 9.69 -2.27
C LEU A 176 16.08 9.35 -0.81
N SER A 177 16.22 10.38 0.02
CA SER A 177 16.40 10.21 1.48
C SER A 177 15.05 9.94 2.11
N ILE A 178 14.87 8.73 2.66
CA ILE A 178 13.60 8.33 3.24
C ILE A 178 13.45 8.91 4.64
N THR A 179 12.35 9.62 4.85
CA THR A 179 11.99 10.18 6.16
C THR A 179 11.62 9.08 7.15
N GLU A 180 11.80 9.35 8.43
CA GLU A 180 11.34 8.41 9.47
C GLU A 180 9.80 8.30 9.46
N PRO A 181 9.23 7.11 9.73
CA PRO A 181 7.78 6.91 9.71
C PRO A 181 7.04 7.79 10.73
N ILE A 182 7.71 8.18 11.82
CA ILE A 182 7.16 9.13 12.80
C ILE A 182 6.85 10.50 12.17
N THR A 183 7.62 10.92 11.16
CA THR A 183 7.37 12.16 10.41
C THR A 183 6.13 12.02 9.51
N ALA A 184 5.91 10.86 8.91
CA ALA A 184 4.72 10.59 8.12
C ALA A 184 3.44 10.65 8.98
N LEU A 185 3.50 10.21 10.23
CA LEU A 185 2.38 10.33 11.16
C LEU A 185 1.96 11.77 11.45
N LEU A 186 2.89 12.74 11.40
CA LEU A 186 2.50 14.16 11.49
C LEU A 186 1.65 14.58 10.29
N GLY A 187 2.05 14.21 9.08
CA GLY A 187 1.25 14.45 7.87
C GLY A 187 -0.10 13.73 7.91
N PHE A 188 -0.14 12.52 8.49
CA PHE A 188 -1.38 11.77 8.68
C PHE A 188 -2.36 12.50 9.62
N ILE A 189 -1.87 13.08 10.73
CA ILE A 189 -2.69 13.90 11.64
C ILE A 189 -3.39 15.04 10.88
N ASP A 190 -2.63 15.74 10.03
CA ASP A 190 -3.16 16.86 9.26
C ASP A 190 -4.27 16.39 8.30
N ILE A 191 -4.07 15.28 7.58
CA ILE A 191 -5.07 14.69 6.69
C ILE A 191 -6.35 14.32 7.45
N ILE A 192 -6.23 13.66 8.60
CA ILE A 192 -7.39 13.26 9.42
C ILE A 192 -8.15 14.48 9.94
N ASN A 193 -7.42 15.52 10.34
CA ASN A 193 -8.06 16.77 10.81
C ASN A 193 -8.79 17.51 9.68
N ASP A 194 -8.23 17.56 8.49
CA ASP A 194 -8.86 18.14 7.30
C ASP A 194 -10.13 17.37 6.91
N GLU A 195 -10.10 16.04 6.97
CA GLU A 195 -11.28 15.20 6.75
C GLU A 195 -12.37 15.45 7.79
N ARG A 196 -12.03 15.61 9.07
CA ARG A 196 -12.96 15.93 10.14
C ARG A 196 -13.59 17.33 9.97
N GLN A 197 -12.80 18.33 9.56
CA GLN A 197 -13.28 19.69 9.32
C GLN A 197 -14.24 19.76 8.12
N SER A 198 -13.91 19.10 7.02
CA SER A 198 -14.73 19.07 5.81
C SER A 198 -16.15 18.52 6.05
N ARG A 199 -16.31 17.67 7.05
CA ARG A 199 -17.62 17.12 7.46
C ARG A 199 -18.46 18.06 8.29
N THR A 200 -17.80 18.78 9.21
CA THR A 200 -18.50 19.79 10.04
C THR A 200 -19.10 20.88 9.17
N ASP A 201 -18.39 21.28 8.10
CA ASP A 201 -18.86 22.30 7.17
C ASP A 201 -19.97 21.80 6.22
N SER A 202 -19.98 20.51 5.90
CA SER A 202 -21.00 19.90 5.02
C SER A 202 -22.33 19.58 5.74
N GLY A 203 -22.33 19.50 7.07
CA GLY A 203 -23.50 19.18 7.90
C GLY A 203 -24.46 20.36 8.15
N GLY A 204 -24.17 21.55 7.65
CA GLY A 204 -24.89 22.80 7.96
C GLY A 204 -25.99 23.22 6.98
N PHE A 205 -26.22 22.51 5.88
CA PHE A 205 -27.28 22.90 4.95
C PHE A 205 -28.41 21.87 4.90
N LEU A 206 -29.31 21.91 5.90
CA LEU A 206 -30.65 21.37 5.72
C LEU A 206 -31.43 22.41 4.88
N PRO A 207 -31.89 22.05 3.65
CA PRO A 207 -32.82 22.90 2.92
C PRO A 207 -34.10 23.01 3.76
N PRO A 208 -34.79 24.19 3.79
CA PRO A 208 -36.07 24.31 4.47
C PRO A 208 -37.05 23.30 3.88
N GLU A 209 -37.74 22.55 4.74
CA GLU A 209 -38.83 21.67 4.36
C GLU A 209 -39.92 22.52 3.67
N ASP A 210 -39.92 22.50 2.33
CA ASP A 210 -41.06 22.94 1.55
C ASP A 210 -41.94 21.72 1.28
N SER A 211 -43.08 21.70 1.94
CA SER A 211 -44.14 20.74 1.80
C SER A 211 -44.80 20.88 0.43
N GLY A 212 -44.57 19.95 -0.49
CA GLY A 212 -45.25 19.92 -1.77
C GLY A 212 -45.16 18.54 -2.43
N ASP A 213 -46.31 17.82 -2.32
CA ASP A 213 -46.63 16.61 -3.08
C ASP A 213 -46.19 16.64 -4.54
N THR A 214 -45.58 15.59 -5.03
CA THR A 214 -46.06 14.84 -6.23
C THR A 214 -45.13 13.66 -6.62
N ALA A 215 -45.78 12.63 -7.08
CA ALA A 215 -45.43 11.26 -7.45
C ALA A 215 -44.29 11.06 -8.47
N ALA A 216 -43.63 9.92 -8.27
CA ALA A 216 -43.11 8.91 -9.22
C ALA A 216 -42.33 9.33 -10.46
N GLU A 217 -41.07 8.86 -10.54
CA GLU A 217 -40.64 7.94 -11.62
C GLU A 217 -39.25 7.35 -11.30
N GLU A 218 -39.18 6.03 -11.37
CA GLU A 218 -37.96 5.23 -11.26
C GLU A 218 -37.07 5.47 -12.47
N THR A 219 -35.79 5.73 -12.28
CA THR A 219 -34.74 5.34 -13.22
C THR A 219 -33.47 4.96 -12.47
N SER A 220 -33.22 3.67 -12.50
CA SER A 220 -32.01 3.00 -12.13
C SER A 220 -30.84 3.45 -13.02
N SER A 221 -29.79 3.99 -12.42
CA SER A 221 -28.45 3.94 -13.01
C SER A 221 -27.46 3.75 -11.85
N GLY A 222 -26.88 2.56 -11.80
CA GLY A 222 -25.87 2.21 -10.82
C GLY A 222 -24.60 3.03 -11.07
N GLU A 223 -24.24 3.83 -10.12
CA GLU A 223 -22.89 4.31 -9.91
C GLU A 223 -22.35 3.52 -8.73
N GLU A 224 -21.36 2.66 -9.00
CA GLU A 224 -20.50 2.08 -7.98
C GLU A 224 -19.75 3.23 -7.32
N SER A 225 -20.30 3.66 -6.21
CA SER A 225 -19.66 4.61 -5.30
C SER A 225 -18.57 3.88 -4.55
N GLU A 226 -17.32 4.22 -4.84
CA GLU A 226 -16.20 3.99 -3.91
C GLU A 226 -16.61 4.54 -2.54
N ARG A 227 -17.01 3.64 -1.65
CA ARG A 227 -17.27 3.98 -0.25
C ARG A 227 -15.94 4.16 0.47
N GLY A 228 -15.26 5.26 0.20
CA GLY A 228 -14.33 5.83 1.16
C GLY A 228 -15.10 6.14 2.44
N SER A 229 -15.09 5.22 3.39
CA SER A 229 -15.72 5.39 4.70
C SER A 229 -14.93 6.45 5.47
N GLU A 230 -15.44 7.65 5.50
CA GLU A 230 -14.80 8.82 6.14
C GLU A 230 -14.93 8.77 7.68
N VAL A 231 -13.98 9.31 8.45
CA VAL A 231 -13.92 9.29 9.92
C VAL A 231 -14.91 10.28 10.54
N SER A 232 -15.68 9.87 11.54
CA SER A 232 -16.56 10.77 12.31
C SER A 232 -15.72 11.75 13.17
N PRO A 233 -16.21 12.99 13.45
CA PRO A 233 -15.50 13.95 14.28
C PRO A 233 -15.17 13.48 15.71
N GLU A 234 -15.93 12.52 16.22
CA GLU A 234 -15.79 11.95 17.56
C GLU A 234 -15.15 10.54 17.54
N GLU A 235 -14.83 9.99 16.36
CA GLU A 235 -14.31 8.64 16.24
C GLU A 235 -12.81 8.61 16.53
N THR A 236 -12.39 7.70 17.42
CA THR A 236 -10.98 7.39 17.63
C THR A 236 -10.43 6.71 16.39
N VAL A 237 -9.33 7.22 15.85
CA VAL A 237 -8.62 6.62 14.74
C VAL A 237 -7.59 5.64 15.28
N ASN A 238 -7.66 4.38 14.86
CA ASN A 238 -6.73 3.35 15.25
C ASN A 238 -5.80 3.01 14.08
N VAL A 239 -4.51 3.32 14.20
CA VAL A 239 -3.50 3.00 13.18
C VAL A 239 -3.04 1.55 13.42
N GLU A 240 -3.34 0.68 12.45
CA GLU A 240 -3.16 -0.76 12.54
C GLU A 240 -1.87 -1.24 11.90
N LYS A 241 -1.41 -0.56 10.83
CA LYS A 241 -0.19 -0.90 10.11
C LYS A 241 0.47 0.33 9.50
N ILE A 242 1.81 0.36 9.52
CA ILE A 242 2.63 1.34 8.81
C ILE A 242 3.69 0.56 8.06
N GLU A 243 3.77 0.76 6.75
CA GLU A 243 4.79 0.13 5.92
C GLU A 243 5.29 1.06 4.82
N LEU A 244 6.52 0.82 4.37
CA LEU A 244 7.08 1.52 3.22
C LEU A 244 6.65 0.77 1.96
N VAL A 245 6.13 1.50 0.97
CA VAL A 245 5.70 0.95 -0.31
C VAL A 245 6.21 1.83 -1.45
N TYR A 246 6.25 1.29 -2.67
CA TYR A 246 6.34 2.09 -3.88
C TYR A 246 4.92 2.39 -4.38
N TYR A 247 4.60 3.65 -4.54
CA TYR A 247 3.30 4.14 -4.96
C TYR A 247 3.42 4.97 -6.24
N ALA A 248 2.63 4.61 -7.25
CA ALA A 248 2.47 5.40 -8.46
C ALA A 248 1.13 6.14 -8.38
N ASP A 249 1.18 7.48 -8.41
CA ASP A 249 -0.05 8.29 -8.33
C ASP A 249 -0.75 8.30 -9.69
N LYS A 250 -1.87 7.60 -9.79
CA LYS A 250 -2.70 7.54 -10.99
C LYS A 250 -3.52 8.80 -11.26
N ASN A 251 -3.51 9.79 -10.37
CA ASN A 251 -4.29 11.01 -10.51
C ASN A 251 -3.78 11.86 -11.68
N GLY A 252 -4.30 11.62 -12.86
CA GLY A 252 -3.99 12.35 -14.09
C GLY A 252 -3.43 11.51 -15.24
N VAL A 253 -3.31 10.19 -15.05
CA VAL A 253 -2.78 9.28 -16.06
C VAL A 253 -3.89 8.89 -17.05
N SER A 254 -3.68 9.17 -18.34
CA SER A 254 -4.52 8.69 -19.44
C SER A 254 -4.43 7.16 -19.50
N GLU A 255 -5.54 6.48 -19.82
CA GLU A 255 -5.67 5.01 -19.95
C GLU A 255 -4.64 4.32 -20.87
N ASN A 256 -3.77 5.09 -21.55
CA ASN A 256 -2.78 4.60 -22.51
C ASN A 256 -1.32 4.79 -22.06
N ILE A 257 -1.04 5.04 -20.77
CA ILE A 257 0.34 5.17 -20.30
C ILE A 257 0.87 3.79 -19.93
N LEU A 258 1.90 3.36 -20.69
CA LEU A 258 2.63 2.10 -20.44
C LEU A 258 3.69 2.24 -19.36
N TYR A 259 4.16 3.45 -19.06
CA TYR A 259 5.24 3.73 -18.10
C TYR A 259 4.81 4.80 -17.11
N ASP A 260 5.22 4.63 -15.86
CA ASP A 260 5.00 5.59 -14.78
C ASP A 260 6.20 5.66 -13.86
N THR A 261 6.18 6.57 -12.88
CA THR A 261 7.20 6.64 -11.84
C THR A 261 6.57 6.29 -10.49
N ALA A 262 7.04 5.22 -9.88
CA ALA A 262 6.67 4.86 -8.53
C ALA A 262 7.65 5.50 -7.52
N PHE A 263 7.09 6.22 -6.57
CA PHE A 263 7.84 6.88 -5.51
C PHE A 263 7.67 6.16 -4.18
N PRO A 264 8.69 6.18 -3.31
CA PRO A 264 8.54 5.68 -1.95
C PRO A 264 7.49 6.46 -1.18
N ALA A 265 6.57 5.76 -0.55
CA ALA A 265 5.52 6.32 0.30
C ALA A 265 5.33 5.49 1.57
N TRP A 266 4.96 6.13 2.68
CA TRP A 266 4.47 5.45 3.86
C TRP A 266 2.98 5.15 3.69
N ARG A 267 2.65 3.86 3.62
CA ARG A 267 1.28 3.36 3.65
C ARG A 267 0.85 3.22 5.09
N ILE A 268 -0.20 3.94 5.48
CA ILE A 268 -0.79 3.92 6.81
C ILE A 268 -2.18 3.29 6.69
N GLU A 269 -2.36 2.15 7.34
CA GLU A 269 -3.64 1.45 7.43
C GLU A 269 -4.28 1.72 8.79
N TYR A 270 -5.57 2.03 8.78
CA TYR A 270 -6.31 2.45 9.97
C TYR A 270 -7.80 2.09 9.89
N ASN A 271 -8.43 1.96 11.05
CA ASN A 271 -9.88 1.74 11.21
C ASN A 271 -10.45 0.65 10.27
N GLY A 272 -9.86 -0.55 10.32
CA GLY A 272 -10.37 -1.71 9.59
C GLY A 272 -10.09 -1.67 8.08
N GLY A 273 -8.88 -1.28 7.69
CA GLY A 273 -8.40 -1.40 6.31
C GLY A 273 -8.49 -0.14 5.45
N ARG A 274 -8.80 1.02 6.05
CA ARG A 274 -8.64 2.31 5.36
C ARG A 274 -7.17 2.61 5.15
N ILE A 275 -6.79 3.19 4.02
CA ILE A 275 -5.40 3.42 3.66
C ILE A 275 -5.17 4.88 3.31
N LYS A 276 -4.04 5.42 3.78
CA LYS A 276 -3.48 6.70 3.33
C LYS A 276 -2.03 6.53 2.94
N TYR A 277 -1.65 7.23 1.87
CA TYR A 277 -0.26 7.28 1.40
C TYR A 277 0.32 8.65 1.70
N ILE A 278 1.50 8.64 2.29
CA ILE A 278 2.24 9.86 2.63
C ILE A 278 3.63 9.75 2.02
N SER A 279 4.06 10.79 1.29
CA SER A 279 5.41 10.82 0.70
C SER A 279 6.45 10.44 1.75
N ALA A 280 7.28 9.46 1.44
CA ALA A 280 8.34 9.02 2.34
C ALA A 280 9.66 9.79 2.15
N PHE A 281 9.69 10.87 1.37
CA PHE A 281 10.88 11.68 1.11
C PHE A 281 10.54 13.17 1.12
N GLU A 282 11.54 13.99 1.41
CA GLU A 282 11.42 15.45 1.32
C GLU A 282 11.54 15.87 -0.16
N GLN A 283 10.62 16.74 -0.59
CA GLN A 283 10.61 17.35 -1.92
C GLN A 283 11.56 18.53 -2.02
#